data_dc37df7d1762beb480fb452d88d71534
#
_entry.id   dc37df7d1762beb480fb452d88d71534
#
_cell.length_a   1.000
_cell.length_b   1.000
_cell.length_c   1.000
_cell.angle_alpha   90.00
_cell.angle_beta   90.00
_cell.angle_gamma   90.00
#
_symmetry.space_group_name_H-M   'P 1'
#
loop_
_entity.id
_entity.type
_entity.pdbx_description
1 polymer ?
#
loop_
_entity_poly.entity_id
_entity_poly.type
_entity_poly.pdbx_seq_one_letter_code
_entity_poly.pdbx_strand_id
1 'polypeptide(L)'
;MTLTDSNLRYLLAIHHLAQQSTEVSPLALAQAMGVTKPSVTSILTSLMKQGVIVRRRYGKIYITDRGMLYARYYDELVEKILQHFPLTGEGFTPEECYSAAVAMAVSLPAREIDEKCEALYDNENK
;
A
#
# COMPACT_ATOMS: atom_id res chain seq x y z
N MET A 1 6.47 7.65 -9.70
CA MET A 1 6.86 7.21 -8.36
C MET A 1 7.12 5.71 -8.36
N THR A 2 8.16 5.28 -7.70
CA THR A 2 8.50 3.85 -7.63
C THR A 2 8.19 3.31 -6.24
N LEU A 3 7.26 2.36 -6.17
CA LEU A 3 6.94 1.63 -4.95
C LEU A 3 7.68 0.29 -4.95
N THR A 4 8.29 -0.05 -3.83
CA THR A 4 8.85 -1.40 -3.65
C THR A 4 7.72 -2.36 -3.24
N ASP A 5 7.98 -3.66 -3.33
CA ASP A 5 7.03 -4.68 -2.86
C ASP A 5 6.62 -4.42 -1.42
N SER A 6 7.60 -4.16 -0.55
CA SER A 6 7.33 -3.90 0.87
C SER A 6 6.49 -2.65 1.06
N ASN A 7 6.84 -1.56 0.38
CA ASN A 7 6.09 -0.31 0.48
C ASN A 7 4.63 -0.50 0.05
N LEU A 8 4.41 -1.20 -1.06
CA LEU A 8 3.05 -1.44 -1.54
C LEU A 8 2.26 -2.33 -0.57
N ARG A 9 2.88 -3.40 -0.07
CA ARG A 9 2.20 -4.30 0.89
C ARG A 9 1.75 -3.54 2.13
N TYR A 10 2.60 -2.66 2.66
CA TYR A 10 2.26 -1.84 3.83
C TYR A 10 1.19 -0.80 3.50
N LEU A 11 1.27 -0.15 2.35
CA LEU A 11 0.25 0.81 1.93
C LEU A 11 -1.13 0.14 1.81
N LEU A 12 -1.19 -1.04 1.19
CA LEU A 12 -2.43 -1.80 1.07
C LEU A 12 -2.95 -2.25 2.44
N ALA A 13 -2.07 -2.66 3.34
CA ALA A 13 -2.46 -3.03 4.70
C ALA A 13 -3.05 -1.83 5.46
N ILE A 14 -2.43 -0.66 5.34
CA ILE A 14 -2.95 0.57 5.94
C ILE A 14 -4.32 0.90 5.35
N HIS A 15 -4.46 0.78 4.04
CA HIS A 15 -5.72 1.02 3.34
C HIS A 15 -6.84 0.10 3.86
N HIS A 16 -6.55 -1.18 4.00
CA HIS A 16 -7.52 -2.15 4.50
C HIS A 16 -7.88 -1.89 5.97
N LEU A 17 -6.91 -1.56 6.80
CA LEU A 17 -7.16 -1.22 8.20
C LEU A 17 -7.98 0.07 8.32
N ALA A 18 -7.73 1.05 7.46
CA ALA A 18 -8.45 2.32 7.45
C ALA A 18 -9.93 2.15 7.09
N GLN A 19 -10.28 1.09 6.38
CA GLN A 19 -11.68 0.79 6.06
C GLN A 19 -12.43 0.24 7.27
N GLN A 20 -11.72 -0.32 8.24
CA GLN A 20 -12.32 -0.88 9.46
C GLN A 20 -12.34 0.11 10.62
N SER A 21 -11.44 1.09 10.61
CA SER A 21 -11.30 2.08 11.66
C SER A 21 -10.83 3.40 11.07
N THR A 22 -11.31 4.51 11.62
CA THR A 22 -10.89 5.84 11.16
C THR A 22 -9.44 6.14 11.48
N GLU A 23 -8.85 5.43 12.44
CA GLU A 23 -7.47 5.63 12.85
C GLU A 23 -6.68 4.33 12.73
N VAL A 24 -5.51 4.40 12.10
CA VAL A 24 -4.60 3.27 11.99
C VAL A 24 -3.40 3.52 12.91
N SER A 25 -3.19 2.64 13.88
CA SER A 25 -2.03 2.75 14.77
C SER A 25 -0.85 1.95 14.23
N PRO A 26 0.39 2.38 14.54
CA PRO A 26 1.57 1.56 14.19
C PRO A 26 1.51 0.17 14.80
N LEU A 27 0.94 0.02 16.00
CA LEU A 27 0.80 -1.28 16.64
C LEU A 27 -0.15 -2.19 15.85
N ALA A 28 -1.31 -1.67 15.44
CA ALA A 28 -2.26 -2.44 14.64
C ALA A 28 -1.63 -2.88 13.32
N LEU A 29 -0.85 -2.00 12.69
CA LEU A 29 -0.14 -2.33 11.45
C LEU A 29 0.91 -3.41 11.69
N ALA A 30 1.71 -3.30 12.75
CA ALA A 30 2.71 -4.30 13.10
C ALA A 30 2.06 -5.67 13.32
N GLN A 31 0.94 -5.71 14.03
CA GLN A 31 0.20 -6.95 14.27
C GLN A 31 -0.36 -7.54 12.97
N ALA A 32 -0.92 -6.70 12.10
CA ALA A 32 -1.47 -7.14 10.82
C ALA A 32 -0.39 -7.71 9.90
N MET A 33 0.82 -7.14 9.94
CA MET A 33 1.92 -7.57 9.09
C MET A 33 2.78 -8.67 9.74
N GLY A 34 2.59 -8.95 11.03
CA GLY A 34 3.38 -9.93 11.75
C GLY A 34 4.84 -9.52 11.93
N VAL A 35 5.10 -8.23 12.13
CA VAL A 35 6.44 -7.66 12.23
C VAL A 35 6.61 -6.86 13.50
N THR A 36 7.86 -6.44 13.78
CA THR A 36 8.19 -5.62 14.93
C THR A 36 7.93 -4.14 14.66
N LYS A 37 7.78 -3.34 15.74
CA LYS A 37 7.62 -1.89 15.62
C LYS A 37 8.77 -1.19 14.87
N PRO A 38 10.05 -1.51 15.12
CA PRO A 38 11.13 -0.87 14.36
C PRO A 38 11.03 -1.10 12.84
N SER A 39 10.61 -2.30 12.42
CA SER A 39 10.39 -2.59 11.00
C SER A 39 9.31 -1.70 10.42
N VAL A 40 8.20 -1.53 11.14
CA VAL A 40 7.10 -0.65 10.73
C VAL A 40 7.58 0.80 10.61
N THR A 41 8.33 1.29 11.59
CA THR A 41 8.81 2.68 11.60
C THR A 41 9.63 2.99 10.36
N SER A 42 10.51 2.08 9.96
CA SER A 42 11.34 2.26 8.76
C SER A 42 10.48 2.40 7.50
N ILE A 43 9.49 1.53 7.34
CA ILE A 43 8.60 1.56 6.17
C ILE A 43 7.71 2.81 6.20
N LEU A 44 7.21 3.19 7.37
CA LEU A 44 6.39 4.41 7.50
C LEU A 44 7.17 5.66 7.08
N THR A 45 8.44 5.74 7.46
CA THR A 45 9.31 6.84 7.03
C THR A 45 9.42 6.90 5.52
N SER A 46 9.59 5.76 4.86
CA SER A 46 9.65 5.68 3.41
C SER A 46 8.34 6.13 2.77
N LEU A 47 7.20 5.65 3.29
CA LEU A 47 5.89 6.02 2.76
C LEU A 47 5.58 7.51 2.96
N MET A 48 6.01 8.09 4.08
CA MET A 48 5.88 9.53 4.31
C MET A 48 6.68 10.34 3.31
N LYS A 49 7.91 9.92 3.00
CA LYS A 49 8.74 10.58 2.00
C LYS A 49 8.10 10.57 0.62
N GLN A 50 7.36 9.52 0.31
CA GLN A 50 6.65 9.41 -0.97
C GLN A 50 5.33 10.17 -0.99
N GLY A 51 4.92 10.74 0.15
CA GLY A 51 3.71 11.55 0.23
C GLY A 51 2.41 10.76 0.21
N VAL A 52 2.45 9.45 0.48
CA VAL A 52 1.25 8.62 0.44
C VAL A 52 0.60 8.43 1.80
N ILE A 53 1.31 8.73 2.88
CA ILE A 53 0.76 8.74 4.24
C ILE A 53 1.28 9.95 5.01
N VAL A 54 0.55 10.32 6.07
CA VAL A 54 1.02 11.27 7.10
C VAL A 54 0.81 10.64 8.45
N ARG A 55 1.58 11.11 9.45
CA ARG A 55 1.40 10.71 10.83
C ARG A 55 0.91 11.91 11.63
N ARG A 56 -0.04 11.67 12.51
CA ARG A 56 -0.64 12.70 13.36
C ARG A 56 -0.34 12.42 14.83
N ARG A 57 -1.08 13.05 15.74
CA ARG A 57 -0.91 12.87 17.17
C ARG A 57 -0.87 11.40 17.55
N TYR A 58 -0.01 11.05 18.49
CA TYR A 58 0.18 9.69 18.99
C TYR A 58 0.60 8.71 17.91
N GLY A 59 1.21 9.22 16.83
CA GLY A 59 1.72 8.40 15.75
C GLY A 59 0.67 7.78 14.85
N LYS A 60 -0.60 8.21 14.94
CA LYS A 60 -1.67 7.71 14.09
C LYS A 60 -1.38 7.94 12.62
N ILE A 61 -1.73 6.98 11.79
CA ILE A 61 -1.41 6.95 10.37
C ILE A 61 -2.66 7.28 9.56
N TYR A 62 -2.51 8.21 8.62
CA TYR A 62 -3.59 8.58 7.69
C TYR A 62 -3.06 8.53 6.27
N ILE A 63 -3.90 8.04 5.35
CA ILE A 63 -3.56 8.00 3.93
C ILE A 63 -3.88 9.36 3.31
N THR A 64 -2.93 9.91 2.56
CA THR A 64 -3.15 11.16 1.82
C THR A 64 -4.01 10.91 0.58
N ASP A 65 -4.46 11.97 -0.09
CA ASP A 65 -5.21 11.83 -1.35
C ASP A 65 -4.36 11.10 -2.39
N ARG A 66 -3.08 11.41 -2.47
CA ARG A 66 -2.13 10.71 -3.33
C ARG A 66 -2.04 9.23 -2.96
N GLY A 67 -1.93 8.94 -1.66
CA GLY A 67 -1.89 7.56 -1.16
C GLY A 67 -3.16 6.79 -1.48
N MET A 68 -4.32 7.45 -1.39
CA MET A 68 -5.59 6.83 -1.71
C MET A 68 -5.70 6.44 -3.19
N LEU A 69 -5.21 7.31 -4.08
CA LEU A 69 -5.18 6.99 -5.51
C LEU A 69 -4.33 5.75 -5.78
N TYR A 70 -3.13 5.70 -5.22
CA TYR A 70 -2.25 4.55 -5.38
C TYR A 70 -2.83 3.28 -4.75
N ALA A 71 -3.37 3.39 -3.54
CA ALA A 71 -3.93 2.24 -2.84
C ALA A 71 -5.09 1.62 -3.62
N ARG A 72 -6.00 2.43 -4.13
CA ARG A 72 -7.14 1.94 -4.93
C ARG A 72 -6.69 1.31 -6.23
N TYR A 73 -5.77 1.94 -6.93
CA TYR A 73 -5.23 1.42 -8.18
C TYR A 73 -4.59 0.05 -7.98
N TYR A 74 -3.69 -0.06 -7.01
CA TYR A 74 -2.97 -1.31 -6.77
C TYR A 74 -3.85 -2.39 -6.15
N ASP A 75 -4.82 -2.01 -5.32
CA ASP A 75 -5.77 -2.97 -4.75
C ASP A 75 -6.56 -3.66 -5.89
N GLU A 76 -7.06 -2.87 -6.84
CA GLU A 76 -7.74 -3.41 -8.02
C GLU A 76 -6.82 -4.25 -8.90
N LEU A 77 -5.60 -3.79 -9.13
CA LEU A 77 -4.65 -4.50 -9.97
C LEU A 77 -4.28 -5.85 -9.37
N VAL A 78 -3.99 -5.89 -8.06
CA VAL A 78 -3.68 -7.12 -7.34
C VAL A 78 -4.85 -8.08 -7.42
N GLU A 79 -6.08 -7.58 -7.22
CA GLU A 79 -7.29 -8.38 -7.34
C GLU A 79 -7.44 -9.01 -8.73
N LYS A 80 -7.22 -8.23 -9.77
CA LYS A 80 -7.27 -8.72 -11.16
C LYS A 80 -6.20 -9.77 -11.44
N ILE A 81 -4.99 -9.56 -10.94
CA ILE A 81 -3.91 -10.54 -11.08
C ILE A 81 -4.31 -11.85 -10.41
N LEU A 82 -4.85 -11.80 -9.19
CA LEU A 82 -5.28 -13.00 -8.47
C LEU A 82 -6.41 -13.73 -9.20
N GLN A 83 -7.31 -12.99 -9.86
CA GLN A 83 -8.39 -13.61 -10.64
C GLN A 83 -7.90 -14.29 -11.91
N HIS A 84 -6.93 -13.69 -12.59
CA HIS A 84 -6.45 -14.20 -13.88
C HIS A 84 -5.31 -15.20 -13.75
N PHE A 85 -4.60 -15.20 -12.62
CA PHE A 85 -3.51 -16.15 -12.36
C PHE A 85 -3.76 -16.86 -11.03
N PRO A 86 -4.81 -17.70 -10.96
CA PRO A 86 -5.14 -18.38 -9.71
C PRO A 86 -4.11 -19.47 -9.41
N LEU A 87 -3.30 -19.24 -8.39
CA LEU A 87 -2.30 -20.18 -7.92
C LEU A 87 -2.86 -21.13 -6.84
N THR A 88 -4.11 -20.98 -6.49
CA THR A 88 -4.80 -21.88 -5.55
C THR A 88 -4.91 -23.26 -6.19
N GLY A 89 -4.58 -24.29 -5.44
CA GLY A 89 -4.58 -25.65 -5.96
C GLY A 89 -3.21 -26.12 -6.45
N GLU A 90 -2.24 -25.22 -6.56
CA GLU A 90 -0.88 -25.55 -6.97
C GLU A 90 0.06 -25.72 -5.76
N GLY A 91 -0.49 -25.80 -4.56
CA GLY A 91 0.29 -25.98 -3.33
C GLY A 91 0.75 -24.69 -2.68
N PHE A 92 0.33 -23.54 -3.18
CA PHE A 92 0.68 -22.24 -2.61
C PHE A 92 -0.37 -21.77 -1.60
N THR A 93 0.07 -21.12 -0.52
CA THR A 93 -0.86 -20.54 0.45
C THR A 93 -1.48 -19.26 -0.11
N PRO A 94 -2.65 -18.82 0.43
CA PRO A 94 -3.23 -17.53 0.02
C PRO A 94 -2.27 -16.36 0.21
N GLU A 95 -1.45 -16.38 1.26
CA GLU A 95 -0.46 -15.33 1.51
C GLU A 95 0.64 -15.33 0.47
N GLU A 96 1.09 -16.51 0.04
CA GLU A 96 2.08 -16.64 -1.02
C GLU A 96 1.52 -16.14 -2.36
N CYS A 97 0.26 -16.46 -2.65
CA CYS A 97 -0.43 -15.97 -3.84
C CYS A 97 -0.54 -14.45 -3.83
N TYR A 98 -0.92 -13.88 -2.69
CA TYR A 98 -1.02 -12.42 -2.53
C TYR A 98 0.34 -11.74 -2.71
N SER A 99 1.39 -12.29 -2.11
CA SER A 99 2.76 -11.75 -2.25
C SER A 99 3.22 -11.77 -3.70
N ALA A 100 2.94 -12.84 -4.43
CA ALA A 100 3.28 -12.96 -5.84
C ALA A 100 2.52 -11.92 -6.67
N ALA A 101 1.24 -11.71 -6.38
CA ALA A 101 0.42 -10.73 -7.08
C ALA A 101 0.93 -9.30 -6.84
N VAL A 102 1.32 -8.98 -5.60
CA VAL A 102 1.91 -7.68 -5.27
C VAL A 102 3.22 -7.46 -6.02
N ALA A 103 4.10 -8.47 -6.04
CA ALA A 103 5.37 -8.38 -6.75
C ALA A 103 5.15 -8.14 -8.25
N MET A 104 4.19 -8.84 -8.84
CA MET A 104 3.83 -8.64 -10.25
C MET A 104 3.30 -7.23 -10.50
N ALA A 105 2.41 -6.76 -9.65
CA ALA A 105 1.83 -5.42 -9.78
C ALA A 105 2.91 -4.34 -9.74
N VAL A 106 3.87 -4.46 -8.83
CA VAL A 106 4.97 -3.49 -8.69
C VAL A 106 5.89 -3.51 -9.92
N SER A 107 6.05 -4.66 -10.57
CA SER A 107 6.91 -4.79 -11.74
C SER A 107 6.33 -4.17 -13.01
N LEU A 108 5.02 -3.91 -13.02
CA LEU A 108 4.35 -3.32 -14.18
C LEU A 108 4.45 -1.79 -14.15
N PRO A 109 4.65 -1.14 -15.32
CA PRO A 109 4.68 0.33 -15.34
C PRO A 109 3.34 0.92 -14.92
N ALA A 110 3.38 1.91 -14.05
CA ALA A 110 2.19 2.56 -13.50
C ALA A 110 1.96 3.93 -14.13
N ARG A 111 2.06 4.03 -15.45
CA ARG A 111 2.05 5.31 -16.17
C ARG A 111 0.80 6.14 -15.91
N GLU A 112 -0.36 5.52 -16.01
CA GLU A 112 -1.64 6.22 -15.86
C GLU A 112 -1.84 6.76 -14.46
N ILE A 113 -1.57 5.95 -13.44
CA ILE A 113 -1.76 6.38 -12.06
C ILE A 113 -0.69 7.41 -11.65
N ASP A 114 0.53 7.28 -12.15
CA ASP A 114 1.58 8.26 -11.88
C ASP A 114 1.21 9.63 -12.45
N GLU A 115 0.66 9.70 -13.67
CA GLU A 115 0.18 10.94 -14.25
C GLU A 115 -0.94 11.58 -13.42
N LYS A 116 -1.91 10.78 -12.98
CA LYS A 116 -3.02 11.25 -12.15
C LYS A 116 -2.52 11.82 -10.82
N CYS A 117 -1.57 11.13 -10.19
CA CYS A 117 -1.02 11.58 -8.91
C CYS A 117 -0.19 12.85 -9.05
N GLU A 118 0.56 13.00 -10.12
CA GLU A 118 1.31 14.23 -10.39
C GLU A 118 0.37 15.41 -10.65
N ALA A 119 -0.70 15.20 -11.41
CA ALA A 119 -1.70 16.24 -11.64
C ALA A 119 -2.37 16.68 -10.35
N LEU A 120 -2.68 15.75 -9.44
CA LEU A 120 -3.23 16.07 -8.14
C LEU A 120 -2.26 16.89 -7.30
N TYR A 121 -0.99 16.48 -7.28
CA TYR A 121 0.06 17.18 -6.54
C TYR A 121 0.25 18.60 -7.07
N ASP A 122 0.31 18.78 -8.37
CA ASP A 122 0.45 20.10 -9.00
C ASP A 122 -0.72 21.01 -8.64
N ASN A 123 -1.94 20.48 -8.62
CA ASN A 123 -3.13 21.24 -8.24
C ASN A 123 -3.08 21.67 -6.76
N GLU A 124 -2.60 20.81 -5.88
CA GLU A 124 -2.49 21.12 -4.46
C GLU A 124 -1.43 22.18 -4.17
N ASN A 125 -0.40 22.28 -5.03
CA ASN A 125 0.70 23.22 -4.84
C ASN A 125 0.47 24.57 -5.54
N LYS A 126 -0.65 24.74 -6.21
CA LYS A 126 -1.07 26.02 -6.78
C LYS A 126 -1.92 26.80 -5.78
#